data_56715c5b0ed4fe67b51c31877e90d90f
#
_entry.id   56715c5b0ed4fe67b51c31877e90d90f
#
_cell.length_a   1.000
_cell.length_b   1.000
_cell.length_c   1.000
_cell.angle_alpha   90.00
_cell.angle_beta   90.00
_cell.angle_gamma   90.00
#
_symmetry.space_group_name_H-M   'P 1'
#
loop_
_entity.id
_entity.type
_entity.pdbx_description
1 polymer ?
#
loop_
_entity_poly.entity_id
_entity_poly.type
_entity_poly.pdbx_seq_one_letter_code
_entity_poly.pdbx_strand_id
1 'polypeptide(L)' 'MKNKIRIGECILNYRKQHGLTQSEFGELLGVSTQAVSKWERELCYPDIFLLPDISNLIGVSIDEMMKQE' A
#
# COMPACT_ATOMS: atom_id res chain seq x y z
N MET A 1 -4.02 1.88 22.22
CA MET A 1 -4.64 2.27 21.25
C MET A 1 -3.98 2.24 20.00
N LYS A 2 -4.55 1.77 19.01
CA LYS A 2 -4.01 1.64 17.82
C LYS A 2 -4.50 2.56 16.89
N ASN A 3 -3.77 3.18 16.11
CA ASN A 3 -4.21 4.07 15.08
C ASN A 3 -3.58 3.68 13.77
N LYS A 4 -3.58 2.40 13.51
CA LYS A 4 -3.01 1.93 12.28
C LYS A 4 -3.98 2.15 11.16
N ILE A 5 -3.47 2.64 10.05
CA ILE A 5 -4.25 2.80 8.84
C ILE A 5 -4.03 1.54 8.01
N ARG A 6 -5.09 1.04 7.40
CA ARG A 6 -5.04 -0.26 6.73
C ARG A 6 -4.31 -0.32 5.41
N ILE A 7 -3.76 0.80 4.96
CA ILE A 7 -3.17 0.85 3.62
C ILE A 7 -2.06 -0.17 3.42
N GLY A 8 -1.21 -0.34 4.43
CA GLY A 8 -0.12 -1.33 4.31
C GLY A 8 -0.64 -2.74 4.18
N GLU A 9 -1.69 -3.06 4.93
CA GLU A 9 -2.32 -4.36 4.87
C GLU A 9 -2.97 -4.58 3.50
N CYS A 10 -3.61 -3.56 2.96
CA CYS A 10 -4.25 -3.66 1.66
C CYS A 10 -3.22 -3.93 0.56
N ILE A 11 -2.08 -3.25 0.63
CA ILE A 11 -1.01 -3.45 -0.34
C ILE A 11 -0.45 -4.86 -0.24
N LEU A 12 -0.19 -5.31 0.98
CA LEU A 12 0.36 -6.64 1.19
C LEU A 12 -0.59 -7.72 0.66
N ASN A 13 -1.89 -7.58 0.96
CA ASN A 13 -2.87 -8.55 0.51
C ASN A 13 -2.96 -8.59 -1.00
N TYR A 14 -2.96 -7.43 -1.66
CA TYR A 14 -3.00 -7.39 -3.11
C TYR A 14 -1.77 -8.06 -3.69
N ARG A 15 -0.61 -7.74 -3.16
CA ARG A 15 0.64 -8.29 -3.63
C ARG A 15 0.64 -9.81 -3.55
N LYS A 16 0.20 -10.34 -2.41
CA LYS A 16 0.16 -11.79 -2.22
C LYS A 16 -0.84 -12.46 -3.14
N GLN A 17 -1.98 -11.84 -3.34
CA GLN A 17 -2.99 -12.41 -4.22
C GLN A 17 -2.52 -12.48 -5.65
N HIS A 18 -1.68 -11.56 -6.07
CA HIS A 18 -1.20 -11.51 -7.44
C HIS A 18 0.23 -12.05 -7.62
N GLY A 19 0.80 -12.60 -6.56
CA GLY A 19 2.13 -13.19 -6.65
C GLY A 19 3.23 -12.19 -6.94
N LEU A 20 3.08 -10.95 -6.49
CA LEU A 20 4.05 -9.91 -6.77
C LEU A 20 5.03 -9.74 -5.63
N THR A 21 6.29 -9.50 -5.96
CA THR A 21 7.27 -9.12 -4.96
C THR A 21 7.10 -7.65 -4.64
N GLN A 22 7.73 -7.19 -3.57
CA GLN A 22 7.71 -5.77 -3.24
C GLN A 22 8.34 -4.94 -4.36
N SER A 23 9.38 -5.48 -4.98
CA SER A 23 10.04 -4.81 -6.08
C SER A 23 9.11 -4.66 -7.28
N GLU A 24 8.39 -5.73 -7.62
CA GLU A 24 7.47 -5.71 -8.74
C GLU A 24 6.32 -4.74 -8.49
N PHE A 25 5.80 -4.73 -7.27
CA PHE A 25 4.72 -3.80 -6.93
C PHE A 25 5.24 -2.36 -7.03
N GLY A 26 6.46 -2.12 -6.53
CA GLY A 26 7.05 -0.79 -6.62
C GLY A 26 7.20 -0.32 -8.05
N GLU A 27 7.56 -1.23 -8.96
CA GLU A 27 7.69 -0.87 -10.36
C GLU A 27 6.36 -0.45 -10.96
N LEU A 28 5.29 -1.14 -10.61
CA LEU A 28 3.98 -0.79 -11.12
C LEU A 28 3.55 0.60 -10.68
N LEU A 29 4.01 1.02 -9.51
CA LEU A 29 3.61 2.30 -8.96
C LEU A 29 4.64 3.39 -9.19
N GLY A 30 5.83 3.02 -9.61
CA GLY A 30 6.91 3.97 -9.81
C GLY A 30 7.61 4.38 -8.54
N VAL A 31 7.67 3.50 -7.56
CA VAL A 31 8.35 3.77 -6.28
C VAL A 31 9.36 2.69 -5.98
N SER A 32 10.20 2.93 -4.99
CA SER A 32 11.27 1.99 -4.65
C SER A 32 10.74 0.82 -3.84
N THR A 33 11.50 -0.27 -3.83
CA THR A 33 11.21 -1.43 -3.02
C THR A 33 11.17 -1.05 -1.54
N GLN A 34 12.09 -0.18 -1.13
CA GLN A 34 12.15 0.26 0.25
C GLN A 34 10.88 0.99 0.68
N ALA A 35 10.32 1.79 -0.21
CA ALA A 35 9.08 2.49 0.11
C ALA A 35 7.96 1.49 0.36
N VAL A 36 7.81 0.50 -0.53
CA VAL A 36 6.76 -0.52 -0.37
C VAL A 36 6.96 -1.28 0.94
N SER A 37 8.20 -1.65 1.24
CA SER A 37 8.50 -2.38 2.46
C SER A 37 8.11 -1.56 3.70
N LYS A 38 8.43 -0.28 3.70
CA LYS A 38 8.11 0.56 4.85
C LYS A 38 6.61 0.73 5.02
N TRP A 39 5.87 0.83 3.92
CA TRP A 39 4.41 0.94 4.00
C TRP A 39 3.80 -0.33 4.59
N GLU A 40 4.28 -1.49 4.17
CA GLU A 40 3.75 -2.75 4.66
C GLU A 40 4.09 -2.99 6.13
N ARG A 41 5.22 -2.46 6.57
CA ARG A 41 5.61 -2.57 7.98
C ARG A 41 5.07 -1.43 8.82
N GLU A 42 4.34 -0.52 8.19
CA GLU A 42 3.71 0.60 8.87
C GLU A 42 4.71 1.56 9.51
N LEU A 43 5.90 1.64 8.91
CA LEU A 43 6.91 2.58 9.37
C LEU A 43 6.65 3.97 8.81
N CYS A 44 5.99 4.05 7.66
CA CYS A 44 5.56 5.32 7.10
C CYS A 44 4.43 5.04 6.14
N TYR A 45 3.81 6.09 5.62
CA TYR A 45 2.69 5.96 4.72
C TYR A 45 2.99 6.61 3.39
N PRO A 46 2.32 6.21 2.32
CA PRO A 46 2.54 6.81 1.01
C PRO A 46 2.18 8.29 1.01
N ASP A 47 2.83 9.04 0.13
CA ASP A 47 2.49 10.42 -0.08
C ASP A 47 1.03 10.48 -0.53
N ILE A 48 0.32 11.52 -0.09
CA ILE A 48 -1.10 11.65 -0.40
C ILE A 48 -1.36 11.64 -1.90
N PHE A 49 -0.41 12.12 -2.70
CA PHE A 49 -0.59 12.16 -4.15
C PHE A 49 -0.52 10.77 -4.78
N LEU A 50 -0.02 9.78 -4.05
CA LEU A 50 0.02 8.43 -4.56
C LEU A 50 -1.25 7.65 -4.27
N LEU A 51 -2.09 8.15 -3.38
CA LEU A 51 -3.27 7.39 -2.95
C LEU A 51 -4.21 7.05 -4.11
N PRO A 52 -4.50 7.97 -5.05
CA PRO A 52 -5.36 7.59 -6.16
C PRO A 52 -4.75 6.49 -7.02
N ASP A 53 -3.44 6.56 -7.25
CA ASP A 53 -2.77 5.55 -8.06
C ASP A 53 -2.79 4.19 -7.37
N ILE A 54 -2.57 4.16 -6.07
CA ILE A 54 -2.62 2.92 -5.33
C ILE A 54 -4.04 2.36 -5.37
N SER A 55 -5.03 3.22 -5.13
CA SER A 55 -6.42 2.80 -5.14
C SER A 55 -6.80 2.19 -6.49
N ASN A 56 -6.38 2.83 -7.58
CA ASN A 56 -6.66 2.31 -8.90
C ASN A 56 -5.97 0.98 -9.16
N LEU A 57 -4.74 0.86 -8.72
CA LEU A 57 -3.96 -0.36 -8.95
C LEU A 57 -4.54 -1.54 -8.19
N ILE A 58 -4.81 -1.37 -6.91
CA ILE A 58 -5.22 -2.51 -6.10
C ILE A 58 -6.73 -2.70 -6.02
N GLY A 59 -7.50 -1.75 -6.56
CA GLY A 59 -8.94 -1.90 -6.61
C GLY A 59 -9.65 -1.73 -5.28
N VAL A 60 -9.03 -0.99 -4.35
CA VAL A 60 -9.59 -0.73 -3.03
C VAL A 60 -9.76 0.78 -2.90
N SER A 61 -10.92 1.21 -2.42
CA SER A 61 -11.17 2.64 -2.32
C SER A 61 -10.24 3.31 -1.32
N ILE A 62 -10.00 4.58 -1.50
CA ILE A 62 -9.17 5.34 -0.58
C ILE A 62 -9.79 5.31 0.81
N ASP A 63 -11.12 5.41 0.90
CA ASP A 63 -11.81 5.32 2.18
C ASP A 63 -11.47 4.03 2.90
N GLU A 64 -11.50 2.93 2.17
CA GLU A 64 -11.23 1.63 2.78
C GLU A 64 -9.76 1.55 3.23
N MET A 65 -8.84 2.05 2.41
CA MET A 65 -7.42 2.00 2.75
C MET A 65 -7.10 2.86 3.97
N MET A 66 -7.86 3.91 4.18
CA MET A 66 -7.59 4.86 5.26
C MET A 66 -8.30 4.55 6.56
N LYS A 67 -9.04 3.45 6.61
CA LYS A 67 -9.70 3.09 7.84
C LYS A 67 -8.67 2.73 8.89
N GLN A 68 -8.98 3.07 10.12
CA GLN A 68 -8.12 2.75 11.24
C GLN A 68 -8.62 1.50 11.93
N GLU A 69 -7.72 0.78 12.52
CA GLU A 69 -8.07 -0.43 13.26
C GLU A 69 -7.90 -0.26 14.74
#